data_8b272d7cc28e869cd0aaacfd5c0c5547
#
_entry.id   8b272d7cc28e869cd0aaacfd5c0c5547
#
_cell.length_a   1.000
_cell.length_b   1.000
_cell.length_c   1.000
_cell.angle_alpha   90.00
_cell.angle_beta   90.00
_cell.angle_gamma   90.00
#
_symmetry.space_group_name_H-M   'P 1'
#
loop_
_entity.id
_entity.type
_entity.pdbx_description
1 polymer ?
#
loop_
_entity_poly.entity_id
_entity_poly.type
_entity_poly.pdbx_seq_one_letter_code
_entity_poly.pdbx_strand_id
1 'polypeptide(L)'
;IANCLVGSEMCIRDRVRGASKPAIIKGMHQNPNGILFGTSSFWEGVDLPGDLLEILVLVKLPFDVPSEPLIKSYSNYINTSGGNSFMEYSLPESVIRFRQGFGRLIRTSYDAGKFICLDNRIIVKRYGEIFAKSLPVEMKPFSEFYSIK
;
A
#
# COMPACT_ATOMS: atom_id res chain seq x y z
N ILE A 1 9.66 6.72 -13.25
CA ILE A 1 10.13 8.12 -13.24
C ILE A 1 8.94 8.95 -12.79
N ALA A 2 8.91 9.29 -11.50
CA ALA A 2 7.95 10.25 -10.99
C ALA A 2 8.64 11.61 -10.97
N ASN A 3 8.21 12.53 -11.83
CA ASN A 3 8.65 13.92 -11.76
C ASN A 3 8.07 14.54 -10.49
N CYS A 4 8.98 15.00 -9.63
CA CYS A 4 8.68 15.77 -8.46
C CYS A 4 8.09 17.12 -8.85
N LEU A 5 6.87 17.41 -8.41
CA LEU A 5 6.31 18.75 -8.46
C LEU A 5 6.86 19.54 -7.27
N VAL A 6 7.72 20.48 -7.58
CA VAL A 6 8.34 21.38 -6.63
C VAL A 6 7.35 22.51 -6.29
N GLY A 7 6.95 22.58 -5.05
CA GLY A 7 6.40 23.76 -4.41
C GLY A 7 6.96 23.85 -3.01
N SER A 8 7.76 24.84 -2.75
CA SER A 8 8.31 25.34 -1.48
C SER A 8 8.27 24.36 -0.28
N GLU A 9 9.44 23.86 0.09
CA GLU A 9 9.80 23.19 1.35
C GLU A 9 9.23 21.79 1.63
N MET A 10 8.58 21.14 0.71
CA MET A 10 8.22 19.74 0.86
C MET A 10 9.40 18.90 0.35
N CYS A 11 10.23 18.40 1.24
CA CYS A 11 11.29 17.44 0.89
C CYS A 11 10.66 16.11 0.49
N ILE A 12 10.44 15.93 -0.81
CA ILE A 12 10.22 14.62 -1.38
C ILE A 12 11.57 13.90 -1.36
N ARG A 13 11.74 13.00 -0.42
CA ARG A 13 12.88 12.08 -0.49
C ARG A 13 12.44 10.86 -1.25
N ASP A 14 12.72 10.89 -2.54
CA ASP A 14 12.80 9.69 -3.33
C ASP A 14 13.85 8.76 -2.70
N ARG A 15 13.65 7.45 -2.82
CA ARG A 15 14.64 6.45 -2.47
C ARG A 15 15.95 6.79 -3.15
N VAL A 16 16.86 7.46 -2.44
CA VAL A 16 18.23 7.59 -2.89
C VAL A 16 18.75 6.17 -3.08
N ARG A 17 19.13 5.81 -4.31
CA ARG A 17 19.72 4.50 -4.59
C ARG A 17 20.82 4.25 -3.57
N GLY A 18 20.63 3.22 -2.71
CA GLY A 18 21.59 2.87 -1.67
C GLY A 18 21.31 3.38 -0.26
N ALA A 19 20.27 4.20 -0.02
CA ALA A 19 19.93 4.58 1.35
C ALA A 19 19.40 3.39 2.14
N SER A 20 19.97 3.14 3.32
CA SER A 20 19.47 2.10 4.22
C SER A 20 18.12 2.48 4.82
N LYS A 21 17.28 1.48 5.14
CA LYS A 21 15.99 1.71 5.83
C LYS A 21 16.12 2.61 7.07
N PRO A 22 17.13 2.41 7.96
CA PRO A 22 17.35 3.31 9.12
C PRO A 22 17.64 4.75 8.74
N ALA A 23 18.39 4.99 7.66
CA ALA A 23 18.70 6.35 7.22
C ALA A 23 17.44 7.10 6.73
N ILE A 24 16.52 6.39 6.08
CA ILE A 24 15.23 6.95 5.63
C ILE A 24 14.36 7.30 6.83
N ILE A 25 14.23 6.40 7.80
CA ILE A 25 13.48 6.64 9.05
C ILE A 25 14.04 7.85 9.79
N LYS A 26 15.37 7.94 9.94
CA LYS A 26 16.03 9.10 10.54
C LYS A 26 15.71 10.39 9.78
N GLY A 27 15.68 10.33 8.45
CA GLY A 27 15.30 11.46 7.59
C GLY A 27 13.86 11.92 7.80
N MET A 28 12.92 11.00 8.04
CA MET A 28 11.53 11.33 8.36
C MET A 28 11.39 11.99 9.72
N HIS A 29 12.11 11.52 10.75
CA HIS A 29 12.15 12.19 12.05
C HIS A 29 12.66 13.62 11.97
N GLN A 30 13.60 13.90 11.07
CA GLN A 30 14.16 15.25 10.86
C GLN A 30 13.22 16.17 10.07
N ASN A 31 12.30 15.59 9.28
CA ASN A 31 11.34 16.30 8.44
C ASN A 31 9.94 15.70 8.61
N PRO A 32 9.21 16.04 9.65
CA PRO A 32 7.90 15.43 9.95
C PRO A 32 6.84 15.69 8.86
N ASN A 33 7.00 16.74 8.06
CA ASN A 33 6.12 17.07 6.93
C ASN A 33 6.60 16.45 5.60
N GLY A 34 7.51 15.47 5.65
CA GLY A 34 8.06 14.82 4.47
C GLY A 34 7.10 13.84 3.82
N ILE A 35 7.25 13.63 2.50
CA ILE A 35 6.56 12.56 1.77
C ILE A 35 7.58 11.48 1.44
N LEU A 36 7.24 10.23 1.79
CA LEU A 36 8.04 9.05 1.47
C LEU A 36 7.39 8.26 0.34
N PHE A 37 8.11 8.08 -0.76
CA PHE A 37 7.73 7.14 -1.81
C PHE A 37 8.40 5.80 -1.56
N GLY A 38 7.59 4.76 -1.37
CA GLY A 38 8.04 3.40 -1.13
C GLY A 38 7.61 2.43 -2.22
N THR A 39 8.42 1.41 -2.47
CA THR A 39 8.06 0.23 -3.26
C THR A 39 7.55 -0.87 -2.34
N SER A 40 7.12 -2.02 -2.90
CA SER A 40 6.67 -3.19 -2.13
C SER A 40 7.66 -3.65 -1.05
N SER A 41 8.96 -3.44 -1.26
CA SER A 41 10.00 -3.75 -0.25
C SER A 41 9.92 -2.91 1.03
N PHE A 42 9.21 -1.78 0.99
CA PHE A 42 8.91 -0.97 2.17
C PHE A 42 7.69 -1.47 2.95
N TRP A 43 6.82 -2.22 2.28
CA TRP A 43 5.67 -2.85 2.90
C TRP A 43 6.07 -3.84 3.98
N GLU A 44 7.19 -4.52 3.73
CA GLU A 44 7.77 -5.50 4.64
C GLU A 44 9.01 -4.88 5.34
N GLY A 45 8.95 -4.75 6.65
CA GLY A 45 10.14 -4.43 7.46
C GLY A 45 10.53 -2.96 7.60
N VAL A 46 9.64 -2.00 7.32
CA VAL A 46 9.79 -0.62 7.79
C VAL A 46 8.85 -0.40 8.96
N ASP A 47 9.41 0.01 10.06
CA ASP A 47 8.69 0.40 11.25
C ASP A 47 8.73 1.92 11.35
N LEU A 48 7.56 2.58 11.19
CA LEU A 48 7.39 4.02 11.35
C LEU A 48 6.57 4.23 12.63
N PRO A 49 7.22 4.40 13.78
CA PRO A 49 6.51 4.48 15.05
C PRO A 49 5.71 5.77 15.20
N GLY A 50 4.52 5.66 15.77
CA GLY A 50 3.70 6.78 16.22
C GLY A 50 3.33 7.75 15.10
N ASP A 51 3.46 9.04 15.37
CA ASP A 51 2.98 10.15 14.55
C ASP A 51 3.78 10.37 13.24
N LEU A 52 4.72 9.50 12.91
CA LEU A 52 5.53 9.62 11.69
C LEU A 52 4.77 9.25 10.41
N LEU A 53 3.65 8.55 10.53
CA LEU A 53 2.83 8.15 9.40
C LEU A 53 1.37 8.55 9.64
N GLU A 54 1.01 9.74 9.23
CA GLU A 54 -0.37 10.24 9.35
C GLU A 54 -1.24 9.89 8.14
N ILE A 55 -0.63 9.79 6.96
CA ILE A 55 -1.34 9.52 5.71
C ILE A 55 -0.61 8.42 4.94
N LEU A 56 -1.31 7.32 4.67
CA LEU A 56 -0.82 6.25 3.82
C LEU A 56 -1.60 6.24 2.50
N VAL A 57 -0.89 6.45 1.39
CA VAL A 57 -1.47 6.42 0.04
C VAL A 57 -1.02 5.17 -0.68
N LEU A 58 -1.97 4.28 -0.98
CA LEU A 58 -1.77 3.11 -1.80
C LEU A 58 -2.13 3.41 -3.26
N VAL A 59 -1.13 3.47 -4.13
CA VAL A 59 -1.34 3.81 -5.55
C VAL A 59 -1.96 2.65 -6.34
N LYS A 60 -1.58 1.40 -6.01
CA LYS A 60 -2.10 0.18 -6.65
C LYS A 60 -2.28 -0.92 -5.62
N LEU A 61 -3.29 -1.77 -5.81
CA LEU A 61 -3.45 -2.99 -5.02
C LEU A 61 -2.21 -3.88 -5.13
N PRO A 62 -1.73 -4.44 -4.01
CA PRO A 62 -0.42 -5.09 -3.90
C PRO A 62 -0.41 -6.52 -4.46
N PHE A 63 -0.85 -6.68 -5.71
CA PHE A 63 -0.74 -7.93 -6.43
C PHE A 63 0.71 -8.20 -6.83
N ASP A 64 1.09 -9.47 -6.81
CA ASP A 64 2.36 -9.92 -7.36
C ASP A 64 2.42 -9.68 -8.87
N VAL A 65 3.65 -9.60 -9.38
CA VAL A 65 3.89 -9.53 -10.82
C VAL A 65 3.73 -10.93 -11.42
N PRO A 66 2.71 -11.17 -12.27
CA PRO A 66 2.41 -12.52 -12.78
C PRO A 66 3.57 -13.15 -13.59
N SER A 67 4.50 -12.34 -14.08
CA SER A 67 5.66 -12.80 -14.86
C SER A 67 6.83 -13.29 -14.02
N GLU A 68 6.78 -13.14 -12.69
CA GLU A 68 7.80 -13.68 -11.81
C GLU A 68 7.82 -15.21 -11.88
N PRO A 69 9.00 -15.85 -12.06
CA PRO A 69 9.07 -17.28 -12.32
C PRO A 69 8.40 -18.15 -11.26
N LEU A 70 8.55 -17.81 -9.99
CA LEU A 70 7.95 -18.55 -8.87
C LEU A 70 6.42 -18.43 -8.90
N ILE A 71 5.92 -17.21 -9.04
CA ILE A 71 4.48 -16.91 -9.08
C ILE A 71 3.83 -17.60 -10.28
N LYS A 72 4.48 -17.53 -11.45
CA LYS A 72 4.04 -18.19 -12.68
C LYS A 72 3.96 -19.71 -12.51
N SER A 73 5.00 -20.31 -11.95
CA SER A 73 5.04 -21.77 -11.75
C SER A 73 3.94 -22.24 -10.80
N TYR A 74 3.74 -21.52 -9.68
CA TYR A 74 2.71 -21.87 -8.72
C TYR A 74 1.30 -21.66 -9.28
N SER A 75 1.08 -20.57 -10.01
CA SER A 75 -0.18 -20.32 -10.71
C SER A 75 -0.51 -21.39 -11.74
N ASN A 76 0.49 -21.85 -12.51
CA ASN A 76 0.33 -22.94 -13.45
C ASN A 76 -0.04 -24.25 -12.73
N TYR A 77 0.62 -24.56 -11.63
CA TYR A 77 0.34 -25.76 -10.83
C TYR A 77 -1.14 -25.77 -10.38
N ILE A 78 -1.63 -24.67 -9.80
CA ILE A 78 -3.03 -24.56 -9.37
C ILE A 78 -3.99 -24.75 -10.55
N ASN A 79 -3.73 -24.05 -11.65
CA ASN A 79 -4.63 -24.11 -12.83
C ASN A 79 -4.63 -25.50 -13.48
N THR A 80 -3.52 -26.21 -13.54
CA THR A 80 -3.44 -27.57 -14.07
C THR A 80 -4.09 -28.61 -13.15
N SER A 81 -4.19 -28.30 -11.86
CA SER A 81 -4.90 -29.11 -10.85
C SER A 81 -6.42 -28.83 -10.83
N GLY A 82 -6.93 -28.01 -11.77
CA GLY A 82 -8.35 -27.66 -11.87
C GLY A 82 -8.81 -26.53 -10.96
N GLY A 83 -7.88 -25.86 -10.27
CA GLY A 83 -8.16 -24.70 -9.43
C GLY A 83 -8.13 -23.38 -10.20
N ASN A 84 -8.34 -22.29 -9.47
CA ASN A 84 -8.27 -20.93 -9.98
C ASN A 84 -7.15 -20.17 -9.24
N SER A 85 -5.98 -20.02 -9.88
CA SER A 85 -4.80 -19.39 -9.27
C SER A 85 -5.03 -17.95 -8.83
N PHE A 86 -5.94 -17.22 -9.49
CA PHE A 86 -6.26 -15.87 -9.06
C PHE A 86 -7.02 -15.87 -7.73
N MET A 87 -8.06 -16.72 -7.61
CA MET A 87 -8.90 -16.76 -6.42
C MET A 87 -8.24 -17.46 -5.23
N GLU A 88 -7.42 -18.49 -5.50
CA GLU A 88 -6.83 -19.33 -4.47
C GLU A 88 -5.47 -18.84 -3.98
N TYR A 89 -4.77 -18.06 -4.80
CA TYR A 89 -3.44 -17.56 -4.48
C TYR A 89 -3.30 -16.05 -4.58
N SER A 90 -3.44 -15.47 -5.80
CA SER A 90 -3.09 -14.06 -6.03
C SER A 90 -3.93 -13.09 -5.21
N LEU A 91 -5.23 -13.35 -5.11
CA LEU A 91 -6.16 -12.48 -4.38
C LEU A 91 -5.95 -12.57 -2.86
N PRO A 92 -5.90 -13.76 -2.22
CA PRO A 92 -5.63 -13.86 -0.79
C PRO A 92 -4.31 -13.22 -0.38
N GLU A 93 -3.22 -13.49 -1.11
CA GLU A 93 -1.91 -12.91 -0.84
C GLU A 93 -1.93 -11.36 -0.92
N SER A 94 -2.60 -10.85 -1.96
CA SER A 94 -2.75 -9.40 -2.13
C SER A 94 -3.57 -8.77 -0.98
N VAL A 95 -4.61 -9.45 -0.50
CA VAL A 95 -5.43 -8.98 0.64
C VAL A 95 -4.61 -8.98 1.94
N ILE A 96 -3.78 -10.00 2.16
CA ILE A 96 -2.89 -10.05 3.32
C ILE A 96 -1.93 -8.86 3.31
N ARG A 97 -1.28 -8.59 2.18
CA ARG A 97 -0.37 -7.44 2.02
C ARG A 97 -1.09 -6.11 2.18
N PHE A 98 -2.30 -5.99 1.66
CA PHE A 98 -3.13 -4.80 1.82
C PHE A 98 -3.41 -4.51 3.30
N ARG A 99 -3.80 -5.53 4.08
CA ARG A 99 -3.99 -5.43 5.52
C ARG A 99 -2.70 -5.09 6.27
N GLN A 100 -1.59 -5.70 5.88
CA GLN A 100 -0.27 -5.40 6.47
C GLN A 100 0.10 -3.93 6.26
N GLY A 101 -0.18 -3.38 5.07
CA GLY A 101 0.04 -1.97 4.81
C GLY A 101 -0.83 -1.07 5.68
N PHE A 102 -2.12 -1.35 5.78
CA PHE A 102 -3.00 -0.63 6.70
C PHE A 102 -2.50 -0.71 8.15
N GLY A 103 -2.03 -1.89 8.58
CA GLY A 103 -1.45 -2.09 9.90
C GLY A 103 -0.15 -1.31 10.16
N ARG A 104 0.47 -0.70 9.13
CA ARG A 104 1.58 0.24 9.34
C ARG A 104 1.10 1.62 9.78
N LEU A 105 -0.11 2.00 9.37
CA LEU A 105 -0.74 3.25 9.77
C LEU A 105 -1.39 3.15 11.15
N ILE A 106 -2.12 2.06 11.39
CA ILE A 106 -2.88 1.84 12.63
C ILE A 106 -2.32 0.59 13.32
N ARG A 107 -1.60 0.77 14.41
CA ARG A 107 -0.95 -0.32 15.18
C ARG A 107 -1.62 -0.53 16.52
N THR A 108 -2.03 0.58 17.13
CA THR A 108 -2.68 0.60 18.44
C THR A 108 -4.04 1.25 18.34
N SER A 109 -4.84 1.11 19.39
CA SER A 109 -6.15 1.77 19.48
C SER A 109 -6.07 3.30 19.60
N TYR A 110 -4.90 3.83 19.84
CA TYR A 110 -4.67 5.28 19.97
C TYR A 110 -4.16 5.91 18.68
N ASP A 111 -3.72 5.10 17.70
CA ASP A 111 -3.23 5.61 16.43
C ASP A 111 -4.40 6.15 15.61
N ALA A 112 -4.17 7.28 14.96
CA ALA A 112 -5.10 7.89 14.02
C ALA A 112 -4.37 8.24 12.72
N GLY A 113 -5.05 8.02 11.59
CA GLY A 113 -4.44 8.31 10.29
C GLY A 113 -5.45 8.21 9.16
N LYS A 114 -5.01 8.61 7.97
CA LYS A 114 -5.83 8.55 6.74
C LYS A 114 -5.24 7.49 5.80
N PHE A 115 -6.03 6.49 5.45
CA PHE A 115 -5.70 5.51 4.44
C PHE A 115 -6.42 5.81 3.13
N ILE A 116 -5.66 6.03 2.06
CA ILE A 116 -6.19 6.39 0.75
C ILE A 116 -5.75 5.34 -0.25
N CYS A 117 -6.72 4.69 -0.93
CA CYS A 117 -6.45 3.77 -2.03
C CYS A 117 -6.83 4.43 -3.35
N LEU A 118 -5.85 4.62 -4.25
CA LEU A 118 -6.06 5.24 -5.56
C LEU A 118 -6.42 4.22 -6.65
N ASP A 119 -6.33 2.93 -6.34
CA ASP A 119 -6.63 1.88 -7.32
C ASP A 119 -8.14 1.71 -7.50
N ASN A 120 -8.65 2.14 -8.63
CA ASN A 120 -10.08 2.05 -8.95
C ASN A 120 -10.63 0.61 -8.97
N ARG A 121 -9.77 -0.40 -9.08
CA ARG A 121 -10.19 -1.82 -9.04
C ARG A 121 -10.88 -2.19 -7.73
N ILE A 122 -10.58 -1.46 -6.64
CA ILE A 122 -11.23 -1.69 -5.34
C ILE A 122 -12.74 -1.38 -5.38
N ILE A 123 -13.17 -0.49 -6.28
CA ILE A 123 -14.57 -0.10 -6.45
C ILE A 123 -15.23 -0.89 -7.59
N VAL A 124 -14.54 -0.98 -8.77
CA VAL A 124 -15.18 -1.48 -9.99
C VAL A 124 -15.10 -3.00 -10.15
N LYS A 125 -14.23 -3.69 -9.42
CA LYS A 125 -14.07 -5.15 -9.52
C LYS A 125 -14.80 -5.84 -8.38
N ARG A 126 -15.46 -6.99 -8.68
CA ARG A 126 -16.16 -7.80 -7.66
C ARG A 126 -15.28 -8.18 -6.48
N TYR A 127 -14.00 -8.48 -6.73
CA TYR A 127 -13.05 -8.79 -5.67
C TYR A 127 -12.63 -7.57 -4.83
N GLY A 128 -12.91 -6.36 -5.28
CA GLY A 128 -12.55 -5.14 -4.54
C GLY A 128 -13.23 -5.06 -3.18
N GLU A 129 -14.45 -5.58 -3.08
CA GLU A 129 -15.19 -5.66 -1.82
C GLU A 129 -14.46 -6.54 -0.77
N ILE A 130 -13.69 -7.54 -1.20
CA ILE A 130 -12.90 -8.40 -0.30
C ILE A 130 -11.80 -7.57 0.37
N PHE A 131 -11.15 -6.67 -0.37
CA PHE A 131 -10.17 -5.73 0.19
C PHE A 131 -10.82 -4.77 1.19
N ALA A 132 -11.92 -4.14 0.82
CA ALA A 132 -12.62 -3.21 1.68
C ALA A 132 -13.07 -3.87 3.00
N LYS A 133 -13.68 -5.05 2.92
CA LYS A 133 -14.12 -5.83 4.09
C LYS A 133 -12.97 -6.43 4.92
N SER A 134 -11.77 -6.49 4.38
CA SER A 134 -10.62 -7.02 5.10
C SER A 134 -10.08 -6.06 6.16
N LEU A 135 -10.44 -4.78 6.09
CA LEU A 135 -10.03 -3.76 7.06
C LEU A 135 -11.03 -3.65 8.22
N PRO A 136 -10.58 -3.24 9.41
CA PRO A 136 -11.45 -3.00 10.57
C PRO A 136 -12.23 -1.68 10.47
N VAL A 137 -12.11 -0.94 9.37
CA VAL A 137 -12.73 0.36 9.12
C VAL A 137 -13.48 0.34 7.80
N GLU A 138 -14.55 1.13 7.70
CA GLU A 138 -15.30 1.29 6.47
C GLU A 138 -14.52 2.16 5.48
N MET A 139 -14.33 1.67 4.26
CA MET A 139 -13.78 2.44 3.14
C MET A 139 -14.92 3.15 2.41
N LYS A 140 -14.77 4.46 2.20
CA LYS A 140 -15.74 5.29 1.49
C LYS A 140 -15.16 5.80 0.18
N PRO A 141 -15.97 5.92 -0.89
CA PRO A 141 -15.54 6.57 -2.13
C PRO A 141 -15.13 8.02 -1.87
N PHE A 142 -14.10 8.49 -2.58
CA PHE A 142 -13.57 9.84 -2.40
C PHE A 142 -14.62 10.93 -2.70
N SER A 143 -15.56 10.65 -3.60
CA SER A 143 -16.69 11.53 -3.94
C SER A 143 -17.61 11.85 -2.75
N GLU A 144 -17.66 10.99 -1.74
CA GLU A 144 -18.46 11.25 -0.54
C GLU A 144 -17.85 12.31 0.39
N PHE A 145 -16.52 12.52 0.29
CA PHE A 145 -15.81 13.50 1.11
C PHE A 145 -15.81 14.91 0.49
N TYR A 146 -15.99 15.00 -0.82
CA TYR A 146 -16.03 16.26 -1.56
C TYR A 146 -17.31 16.33 -2.36
N SER A 147 -18.39 16.80 -1.73
CA SER A 147 -19.52 17.34 -2.46
C SER A 147 -19.05 18.64 -3.10
N ILE A 148 -18.50 18.56 -4.30
CA ILE A 148 -18.26 19.74 -5.11
C ILE A 148 -19.64 20.26 -5.49
N LYS A 149 -20.07 21.34 -4.81
CA LYS A 149 -21.21 22.16 -5.23
C LYS A 149 -20.82 22.99 -6.44
#